data_312e80a0aeaf9e5f452eee9554b54e4e
#
_entry.id   312e80a0aeaf9e5f452eee9554b54e4e
#
_cell.length_a   1.000
_cell.length_b   1.000
_cell.length_c   1.000
_cell.angle_alpha   90.00
_cell.angle_beta   90.00
_cell.angle_gamma   90.00
#
_symmetry.space_group_name_H-M   'P 1'
#
loop_
_entity.id
_entity.type
_entity.pdbx_description
1 polymer ?
#
loop_
_entity_poly.entity_id
_entity_poly.type
_entity_poly.pdbx_seq_one_letter_code
_entity_poly.pdbx_strand_id
1 'polypeptide(L)'
;MNPKDQVKESLSITDVVSTYIRLEKSGAQFRARCPFHNERTPSFYVSPERKSFHCFGCQQHGDIFTFVEKIENIPFFEALKILADRAGVTLTNSQKNKEDTRLITLLKDSTDHFEKTLKKSPEAMHYLLERGLTEETINTFHIGYAKNEWRDLFITLAALGYQPEEIEDSGLAIKATDDSGKTKGWYDRFRGRIMFPIRNVSGATVGYSGRILPSLVDPSVAQGKYVNTPETALYHKSKILFGYDTAKKKMAEVKSVVVVEGQMDLCMSYQAGVENTVAVSGTAFTDEHIHIIKRFCDTVILSFDTDSAGQNALRKTALLCLLGGLDVYVVDDIGTKDPADLIKESPKAWLDAVDKKRHVVEVMLSHVMKDETDERKRGQRIVAEVLPFIRAIQSPIDRAHFIKVISGKTHIPESTLMEELNRGVIAVVEETKTEIINLPSKERLTREIIAFSTLANKLTDESLKSLSLDMNQFPEAILQEEMFKLEEKVIGDKDKYFNDLIATYKKLIHKEEMITLQKKLNEEGADHEAVMKEINDHAKKGI
;
A
#
# COMPACT_ATOMS: atom_id res chain seq x y z
N MET A 1 -34.49 -21.18 2.08
CA MET A 1 -33.51 -20.83 3.11
C MET A 1 -32.54 -19.85 2.50
N ASN A 2 -32.23 -18.75 3.20
CA ASN A 2 -31.29 -17.74 2.69
C ASN A 2 -29.89 -18.38 2.54
N PRO A 3 -29.13 -18.12 1.48
CA PRO A 3 -27.76 -18.64 1.29
C PRO A 3 -26.84 -18.45 2.51
N LYS A 4 -26.98 -17.33 3.22
CA LYS A 4 -26.27 -17.07 4.48
C LYS A 4 -26.55 -18.12 5.54
N ASP A 5 -27.84 -18.52 5.68
CA ASP A 5 -28.24 -19.49 6.69
C ASP A 5 -27.79 -20.92 6.31
N GLN A 6 -27.81 -21.24 5.00
CA GLN A 6 -27.27 -22.50 4.48
C GLN A 6 -25.78 -22.65 4.76
N VAL A 7 -25.01 -21.59 4.55
CA VAL A 7 -23.57 -21.56 4.86
C VAL A 7 -23.31 -21.74 6.36
N LYS A 8 -24.11 -21.06 7.22
CA LYS A 8 -24.01 -21.21 8.70
C LYS A 8 -24.35 -22.60 9.21
N GLU A 9 -25.19 -23.32 8.51
CA GLU A 9 -25.53 -24.68 8.88
C GLU A 9 -24.51 -25.69 8.38
N SER A 10 -23.91 -25.43 7.22
CA SER A 10 -22.95 -26.33 6.58
C SER A 10 -21.53 -26.21 7.16
N LEU A 11 -21.16 -25.10 7.79
CA LEU A 11 -19.83 -24.86 8.31
C LEU A 11 -19.83 -24.68 9.83
N SER A 12 -18.97 -25.45 10.51
CA SER A 12 -18.68 -25.23 11.92
C SER A 12 -17.76 -24.03 12.10
N ILE A 13 -18.04 -23.18 13.10
CA ILE A 13 -17.17 -22.06 13.43
C ILE A 13 -15.78 -22.51 13.84
N THR A 14 -15.65 -23.65 14.51
CA THR A 14 -14.36 -24.23 14.89
C THR A 14 -13.55 -24.62 13.66
N ASP A 15 -14.18 -25.20 12.65
CA ASP A 15 -13.48 -25.60 11.42
C ASP A 15 -13.02 -24.38 10.61
N VAL A 16 -13.86 -23.34 10.54
CA VAL A 16 -13.51 -22.09 9.88
C VAL A 16 -12.35 -21.42 10.60
N VAL A 17 -12.42 -21.23 11.91
CA VAL A 17 -11.39 -20.55 12.70
C VAL A 17 -10.09 -21.34 12.72
N SER A 18 -10.14 -22.66 12.77
CA SER A 18 -8.94 -23.54 12.80
C SER A 18 -8.10 -23.45 11.53
N THR A 19 -8.66 -22.98 10.41
CA THR A 19 -7.87 -22.76 9.18
C THR A 19 -6.97 -21.53 9.26
N TYR A 20 -7.20 -20.64 10.23
CA TYR A 20 -6.44 -19.40 10.42
C TYR A 20 -5.56 -19.42 11.66
N ILE A 21 -6.08 -19.98 12.77
CA ILE A 21 -5.39 -19.99 14.06
C ILE A 21 -5.51 -21.36 14.73
N ARG A 22 -4.50 -21.73 15.52
CA ARG A 22 -4.53 -22.97 16.30
C ARG A 22 -5.45 -22.80 17.51
N LEU A 23 -6.49 -23.63 17.59
CA LEU A 23 -7.43 -23.68 18.70
C LEU A 23 -7.04 -24.74 19.72
N GLU A 24 -7.09 -24.38 21.01
CA GLU A 24 -6.93 -25.28 22.15
C GLU A 24 -8.27 -25.51 22.85
N LYS A 25 -8.57 -26.75 23.22
CA LYS A 25 -9.82 -27.09 23.92
C LYS A 25 -9.81 -26.49 25.33
N SER A 26 -10.90 -25.83 25.71
CA SER A 26 -11.11 -25.23 27.01
C SER A 26 -12.54 -25.50 27.51
N GLY A 27 -12.75 -26.65 28.18
CA GLY A 27 -14.06 -27.13 28.55
C GLY A 27 -14.94 -27.44 27.33
N ALA A 28 -16.14 -26.85 27.26
CA ALA A 28 -17.06 -26.96 26.13
C ALA A 28 -16.73 -26.00 24.96
N GLN A 29 -15.73 -25.15 25.14
CA GLN A 29 -15.32 -24.14 24.17
C GLN A 29 -13.87 -24.40 23.69
N PHE A 30 -13.44 -23.59 22.74
CA PHE A 30 -12.04 -23.55 22.30
C PHE A 30 -11.47 -22.15 22.58
N ARG A 31 -10.17 -22.06 22.84
CA ARG A 31 -9.49 -20.80 23.06
C ARG A 31 -8.21 -20.69 22.23
N ALA A 32 -7.81 -19.45 21.94
CA ALA A 32 -6.58 -19.12 21.27
C ALA A 32 -6.10 -17.73 21.66
N ARG A 33 -4.89 -17.35 21.25
CA ARG A 33 -4.50 -15.94 21.19
C ARG A 33 -5.31 -15.24 20.12
N CYS A 34 -5.77 -14.05 20.42
CA CYS A 34 -6.62 -13.30 19.51
C CYS A 34 -5.85 -12.91 18.22
N PRO A 35 -6.41 -13.15 17.02
CA PRO A 35 -5.80 -12.74 15.79
C PRO A 35 -6.02 -11.25 15.46
N PHE A 36 -6.86 -10.55 16.25
CA PHE A 36 -7.28 -9.18 15.99
C PHE A 36 -6.56 -8.13 16.85
N HIS A 37 -5.82 -8.56 17.90
CA HIS A 37 -4.98 -7.69 18.71
C HIS A 37 -3.81 -8.47 19.28
N ASN A 38 -2.77 -7.76 19.65
CA ASN A 38 -1.56 -8.38 20.21
C ASN A 38 -1.76 -8.70 21.71
N GLU A 39 -1.59 -9.97 22.08
CA GLU A 39 -1.70 -10.44 23.48
C GLU A 39 -0.75 -11.61 23.76
N ARG A 40 -0.36 -11.75 25.03
CA ARG A 40 0.49 -12.86 25.47
C ARG A 40 -0.31 -14.04 26.03
N THR A 41 -1.48 -13.78 26.58
CA THR A 41 -2.38 -14.77 27.18
C THR A 41 -3.60 -14.98 26.30
N PRO A 42 -4.04 -16.24 26.05
CA PRO A 42 -5.21 -16.51 25.22
C PRO A 42 -6.48 -15.91 25.80
N SER A 43 -7.10 -14.97 25.07
CA SER A 43 -8.38 -14.33 25.43
C SER A 43 -9.47 -14.50 24.39
N PHE A 44 -9.18 -15.15 23.26
CA PHE A 44 -10.10 -15.41 22.17
C PHE A 44 -10.77 -16.77 22.37
N TYR A 45 -12.10 -16.77 22.52
CA TYR A 45 -12.90 -17.96 22.75
C TYR A 45 -13.82 -18.23 21.57
N VAL A 46 -13.98 -19.51 21.22
CA VAL A 46 -14.88 -20.00 20.16
C VAL A 46 -15.85 -20.98 20.78
N SER A 47 -17.14 -20.70 20.66
CA SER A 47 -18.24 -21.57 21.14
C SER A 47 -18.90 -22.29 19.97
N PRO A 48 -18.70 -23.61 19.82
CA PRO A 48 -19.41 -24.40 18.80
C PRO A 48 -20.93 -24.35 18.95
N GLU A 49 -21.40 -24.41 20.19
CA GLU A 49 -22.84 -24.42 20.52
C GLU A 49 -23.50 -23.09 20.12
N ARG A 50 -22.88 -21.96 20.44
CA ARG A 50 -23.36 -20.62 20.09
C ARG A 50 -23.03 -20.22 18.65
N LYS A 51 -22.23 -21.02 17.93
CA LYS A 51 -21.72 -20.72 16.58
C LYS A 51 -21.08 -19.33 16.50
N SER A 52 -20.37 -18.92 17.54
CA SER A 52 -19.80 -17.57 17.69
C SER A 52 -18.43 -17.58 18.36
N PHE A 53 -17.68 -16.51 18.12
CA PHE A 53 -16.45 -16.21 18.85
C PHE A 53 -16.61 -14.95 19.70
N HIS A 54 -15.80 -14.83 20.74
CA HIS A 54 -15.67 -13.63 21.57
C HIS A 54 -14.25 -13.50 22.10
N CYS A 55 -13.65 -12.33 21.94
CA CYS A 55 -12.36 -11.99 22.53
C CYS A 55 -12.58 -11.10 23.76
N PHE A 56 -12.16 -11.56 24.93
CA PHE A 56 -12.26 -10.79 26.18
C PHE A 56 -11.21 -9.69 26.30
N GLY A 57 -10.15 -9.69 25.45
CA GLY A 57 -9.13 -8.65 25.40
C GLY A 57 -9.58 -7.41 24.61
N CYS A 58 -9.95 -7.58 23.34
CA CYS A 58 -10.34 -6.48 22.46
C CYS A 58 -11.86 -6.36 22.21
N GLN A 59 -12.69 -7.17 22.90
CA GLN A 59 -14.16 -7.17 22.80
C GLN A 59 -14.72 -7.52 21.40
N GLN A 60 -13.86 -7.97 20.49
CA GLN A 60 -14.30 -8.43 19.17
C GLN A 60 -15.11 -9.72 19.32
N HIS A 61 -16.27 -9.77 18.69
CA HIS A 61 -17.17 -10.91 18.69
C HIS A 61 -17.92 -11.04 17.38
N GLY A 62 -18.47 -12.20 17.11
CA GLY A 62 -19.27 -12.44 15.90
C GLY A 62 -19.40 -13.92 15.54
N ASP A 63 -19.90 -14.15 14.33
CA ASP A 63 -20.05 -15.46 13.71
C ASP A 63 -18.93 -15.77 12.70
N ILE A 64 -19.08 -16.84 11.90
CA ILE A 64 -18.12 -17.24 10.87
C ILE A 64 -17.88 -16.14 9.84
N PHE A 65 -18.91 -15.36 9.49
CA PHE A 65 -18.77 -14.28 8.52
C PHE A 65 -17.96 -13.13 9.10
N THR A 66 -18.37 -12.66 10.28
CA THR A 66 -17.65 -11.59 11.00
C THR A 66 -16.20 -11.97 11.25
N PHE A 67 -15.92 -13.25 11.53
CA PHE A 67 -14.56 -13.73 11.69
C PHE A 67 -13.77 -13.61 10.38
N VAL A 68 -14.33 -14.08 9.25
CA VAL A 68 -13.67 -14.03 7.94
C VAL A 68 -13.56 -12.59 7.44
N GLU A 69 -14.58 -11.75 7.61
CA GLU A 69 -14.51 -10.31 7.30
C GLU A 69 -13.30 -9.65 7.97
N LYS A 70 -13.12 -9.92 9.27
CA LYS A 70 -12.08 -9.30 10.06
C LYS A 70 -10.69 -9.89 9.81
N ILE A 71 -10.59 -11.22 9.66
CA ILE A 71 -9.31 -11.89 9.48
C ILE A 71 -8.76 -11.69 8.06
N GLU A 72 -9.62 -11.60 7.06
CA GLU A 72 -9.26 -11.36 5.66
C GLU A 72 -9.36 -9.87 5.28
N ASN A 73 -9.92 -9.01 6.16
CA ASN A 73 -10.21 -7.59 5.92
C ASN A 73 -10.98 -7.35 4.62
N ILE A 74 -12.04 -8.11 4.46
CA ILE A 74 -12.90 -8.08 3.29
C ILE A 74 -14.33 -7.72 3.71
N PRO A 75 -15.12 -7.14 2.79
CA PRO A 75 -16.55 -6.90 3.05
C PRO A 75 -17.30 -8.21 3.29
N PHE A 76 -18.41 -8.12 4.02
CA PHE A 76 -19.31 -9.24 4.33
C PHE A 76 -19.59 -10.15 3.11
N PHE A 77 -19.78 -9.55 1.95
CA PHE A 77 -20.13 -10.31 0.75
C PHE A 77 -18.97 -11.18 0.24
N GLU A 78 -17.75 -10.72 0.28
CA GLU A 78 -16.58 -11.52 -0.08
C GLU A 78 -16.36 -12.65 0.94
N ALA A 79 -16.54 -12.37 2.23
CA ALA A 79 -16.53 -13.38 3.28
C ALA A 79 -17.62 -14.44 3.06
N LEU A 80 -18.83 -14.01 2.71
CA LEU A 80 -19.94 -14.90 2.36
C LEU A 80 -19.60 -15.76 1.13
N LYS A 81 -18.96 -15.21 0.11
CA LYS A 81 -18.55 -15.93 -1.09
C LYS A 81 -17.52 -17.01 -0.76
N ILE A 82 -16.46 -16.66 -0.03
CA ILE A 82 -15.42 -17.62 0.40
C ILE A 82 -16.04 -18.78 1.20
N LEU A 83 -16.94 -18.47 2.11
CA LEU A 83 -17.58 -19.47 2.95
C LEU A 83 -18.63 -20.28 2.19
N ALA A 84 -19.33 -19.68 1.23
CA ALA A 84 -20.28 -20.37 0.36
C ALA A 84 -19.58 -21.37 -0.58
N ASP A 85 -18.48 -20.97 -1.20
CA ASP A 85 -17.64 -21.85 -2.02
C ASP A 85 -17.15 -23.07 -1.19
N ARG A 86 -16.72 -22.80 0.05
CA ARG A 86 -16.29 -23.84 0.99
C ARG A 86 -17.44 -24.78 1.44
N ALA A 87 -18.65 -24.21 1.57
CA ALA A 87 -19.86 -24.94 1.96
C ALA A 87 -20.56 -25.65 0.78
N GLY A 88 -20.13 -25.41 -0.47
CA GLY A 88 -20.81 -25.87 -1.68
C GLY A 88 -22.18 -25.21 -1.89
N VAL A 89 -22.40 -23.99 -1.35
CA VAL A 89 -23.65 -23.24 -1.43
C VAL A 89 -23.61 -22.23 -2.56
N THR A 90 -24.57 -22.30 -3.49
CA THR A 90 -24.70 -21.32 -4.58
C THR A 90 -25.36 -20.03 -4.07
N LEU A 91 -24.68 -18.89 -4.25
CA LEU A 91 -25.19 -17.57 -3.86
C LEU A 91 -26.10 -16.99 -4.94
N THR A 92 -27.34 -16.64 -4.57
CA THR A 92 -28.25 -15.85 -5.42
C THR A 92 -28.02 -14.36 -5.18
N ASN A 93 -27.70 -13.61 -6.23
CA ASN A 93 -27.07 -12.27 -6.17
C ASN A 93 -28.06 -11.11 -6.04
N SER A 94 -27.73 -10.11 -5.21
CA SER A 94 -28.22 -8.74 -5.32
C SER A 94 -27.58 -8.01 -6.55
N GLN A 95 -28.19 -6.91 -7.01
CA GLN A 95 -27.77 -6.23 -8.25
C GLN A 95 -26.30 -5.76 -8.23
N LYS A 96 -25.84 -5.16 -7.13
CA LYS A 96 -24.43 -4.76 -6.91
C LYS A 96 -23.45 -5.94 -6.97
N ASN A 97 -23.86 -7.08 -6.44
CA ASN A 97 -23.08 -8.31 -6.44
C ASN A 97 -22.95 -8.93 -7.84
N LYS A 98 -23.97 -8.70 -8.71
CA LYS A 98 -23.90 -9.12 -10.11
C LYS A 98 -22.87 -8.28 -10.87
N GLU A 99 -22.81 -6.98 -10.62
CA GLU A 99 -21.86 -6.05 -11.23
C GLU A 99 -20.41 -6.39 -10.82
N ASP A 100 -20.13 -6.56 -9.51
CA ASP A 100 -18.80 -6.95 -9.03
C ASP A 100 -18.38 -8.32 -9.58
N THR A 101 -19.28 -9.31 -9.60
CA THR A 101 -19.01 -10.64 -10.16
C THR A 101 -18.73 -10.55 -11.66
N ARG A 102 -19.47 -9.69 -12.38
CA ARG A 102 -19.28 -9.50 -13.80
C ARG A 102 -17.95 -8.82 -14.12
N LEU A 103 -17.54 -7.82 -13.33
CA LEU A 103 -16.23 -7.19 -13.43
C LEU A 103 -15.08 -8.17 -13.12
N ILE A 104 -15.21 -9.02 -12.10
CA ILE A 104 -14.24 -10.09 -11.80
C ILE A 104 -14.11 -11.06 -12.98
N THR A 105 -15.25 -11.44 -13.59
CA THR A 105 -15.25 -12.32 -14.76
C THR A 105 -14.58 -11.65 -15.96
N LEU A 106 -14.89 -10.36 -16.20
CA LEU A 106 -14.25 -9.54 -17.25
C LEU A 106 -12.72 -9.50 -17.06
N LEU A 107 -12.24 -9.24 -15.84
CA LEU A 107 -10.81 -9.21 -15.53
C LEU A 107 -10.16 -10.60 -15.70
N LYS A 108 -10.88 -11.67 -15.37
CA LYS A 108 -10.41 -13.03 -15.64
C LYS A 108 -10.28 -13.29 -17.13
N ASP A 109 -11.29 -12.96 -17.94
CA ASP A 109 -11.26 -13.14 -19.40
C ASP A 109 -10.14 -12.31 -20.04
N SER A 110 -9.87 -11.12 -19.45
CA SER A 110 -8.74 -10.28 -19.86
C SER A 110 -7.40 -10.93 -19.53
N THR A 111 -7.26 -11.58 -18.36
CA THR A 111 -6.06 -12.35 -17.99
C THR A 111 -5.83 -13.49 -19.00
N ASP A 112 -6.88 -14.26 -19.29
CA ASP A 112 -6.83 -15.37 -20.27
C ASP A 112 -6.42 -14.85 -21.67
N HIS A 113 -6.88 -13.64 -22.07
CA HIS A 113 -6.49 -13.00 -23.32
C HIS A 113 -5.02 -12.60 -23.33
N PHE A 114 -4.53 -11.97 -22.27
CA PHE A 114 -3.13 -11.54 -22.18
C PHE A 114 -2.16 -12.74 -22.13
N GLU A 115 -2.49 -13.81 -21.42
CA GLU A 115 -1.69 -15.05 -21.41
C GLU A 115 -1.62 -15.68 -22.80
N LYS A 116 -2.76 -15.80 -23.50
CA LYS A 116 -2.81 -16.33 -24.88
C LYS A 116 -1.99 -15.46 -25.83
N THR A 117 -2.03 -14.14 -25.65
CA THR A 117 -1.28 -13.18 -26.44
C THR A 117 0.23 -13.31 -26.19
N LEU A 118 0.66 -13.48 -24.93
CA LEU A 118 2.05 -13.71 -24.60
C LEU A 118 2.61 -14.97 -25.29
N LYS A 119 1.86 -16.10 -25.24
CA LYS A 119 2.25 -17.34 -25.90
C LYS A 119 2.42 -17.21 -27.42
N LYS A 120 1.75 -16.23 -28.03
CA LYS A 120 1.85 -15.92 -29.47
C LYS A 120 2.85 -14.81 -29.81
N SER A 121 3.53 -14.25 -28.81
CA SER A 121 4.44 -13.12 -28.96
C SER A 121 5.86 -13.51 -28.55
N PRO A 122 6.67 -14.04 -29.51
CA PRO A 122 8.02 -14.54 -29.21
C PRO A 122 8.92 -13.48 -28.57
N GLU A 123 8.80 -12.23 -29.00
CA GLU A 123 9.58 -11.10 -28.47
C GLU A 123 9.28 -10.83 -27.00
N ALA A 124 7.99 -10.78 -26.61
CA ALA A 124 7.58 -10.57 -25.24
C ALA A 124 7.98 -11.76 -24.33
N MET A 125 7.86 -12.98 -24.83
CA MET A 125 8.30 -14.20 -24.13
C MET A 125 9.82 -14.20 -23.97
N HIS A 126 10.57 -13.92 -25.03
CA HIS A 126 12.03 -13.85 -24.99
C HIS A 126 12.52 -12.81 -23.96
N TYR A 127 11.89 -11.63 -23.94
CA TYR A 127 12.21 -10.60 -22.94
C TYR A 127 12.05 -11.11 -21.50
N LEU A 128 10.96 -11.83 -21.17
CA LEU A 128 10.75 -12.38 -19.84
C LEU A 128 11.80 -13.45 -19.47
N LEU A 129 12.11 -14.33 -20.39
CA LEU A 129 13.13 -15.36 -20.21
C LEU A 129 14.54 -14.75 -20.08
N GLU A 130 14.85 -13.72 -20.88
CA GLU A 130 16.11 -12.98 -20.79
C GLU A 130 16.24 -12.23 -19.45
N ARG A 131 15.13 -11.75 -18.89
CA ARG A 131 15.08 -11.18 -17.53
C ARG A 131 15.23 -12.22 -16.42
N GLY A 132 15.28 -13.50 -16.75
CA GLY A 132 15.55 -14.61 -15.84
C GLY A 132 14.31 -15.33 -15.31
N LEU A 133 13.09 -14.98 -15.76
CA LEU A 133 11.89 -15.72 -15.37
C LEU A 133 11.82 -17.08 -16.08
N THR A 134 11.35 -18.10 -15.36
CA THR A 134 10.99 -19.40 -15.94
C THR A 134 9.55 -19.39 -16.44
N GLU A 135 9.23 -20.30 -17.38
CA GLU A 135 7.85 -20.49 -17.83
C GLU A 135 6.91 -20.89 -16.68
N GLU A 136 7.40 -21.65 -15.70
CA GLU A 136 6.65 -22.02 -14.50
C GLU A 136 6.24 -20.78 -13.70
N THR A 137 7.18 -19.87 -13.46
CA THR A 137 6.90 -18.60 -12.75
C THR A 137 5.95 -17.72 -13.54
N ILE A 138 6.15 -17.60 -14.86
CA ILE A 138 5.25 -16.86 -15.76
C ILE A 138 3.82 -17.38 -15.64
N ASN A 139 3.63 -18.69 -15.65
CA ASN A 139 2.33 -19.33 -15.52
C ASN A 139 1.74 -19.17 -14.10
N THR A 140 2.56 -19.30 -13.04
CA THR A 140 2.12 -19.15 -11.64
C THR A 140 1.56 -17.76 -11.36
N PHE A 141 2.20 -16.72 -11.91
CA PHE A 141 1.75 -15.34 -11.76
C PHE A 141 0.81 -14.86 -12.86
N HIS A 142 0.40 -15.74 -13.79
CA HIS A 142 -0.49 -15.42 -14.90
C HIS A 142 0.00 -14.23 -15.73
N ILE A 143 1.32 -14.14 -15.92
CA ILE A 143 1.92 -13.05 -16.67
C ILE A 143 1.48 -13.12 -18.13
N GLY A 144 1.06 -12.00 -18.69
CA GLY A 144 0.58 -11.91 -20.05
C GLY A 144 1.23 -10.78 -20.85
N TYR A 145 0.72 -10.52 -22.04
CA TYR A 145 1.16 -9.45 -22.91
C TYR A 145 -0.01 -8.73 -23.56
N ALA A 146 -0.05 -7.41 -23.44
CA ALA A 146 -0.96 -6.54 -24.19
C ALA A 146 -0.25 -6.07 -25.46
N LYS A 147 -0.80 -6.41 -26.63
CA LYS A 147 -0.25 -6.00 -27.91
C LYS A 147 -0.14 -4.48 -28.04
N ASN A 148 0.76 -4.02 -28.89
CA ASN A 148 0.86 -2.59 -29.23
C ASN A 148 -0.21 -2.19 -30.26
N GLU A 149 -1.48 -2.46 -29.93
CA GLU A 149 -2.65 -2.15 -30.74
C GLU A 149 -3.64 -1.32 -29.91
N TRP A 150 -4.37 -0.43 -30.58
CA TRP A 150 -5.25 0.50 -29.89
C TRP A 150 -6.48 -0.14 -29.25
N ARG A 151 -6.97 -1.28 -29.77
CA ARG A 151 -8.27 -1.86 -29.42
C ARG A 151 -8.29 -3.40 -29.41
N ASP A 152 -7.16 -4.07 -29.24
CA ASP A 152 -7.07 -5.53 -29.29
C ASP A 152 -7.89 -6.19 -28.17
N LEU A 153 -7.68 -5.76 -26.92
CA LEU A 153 -8.45 -6.25 -25.78
C LEU A 153 -9.89 -5.80 -25.83
N PHE A 154 -10.14 -4.51 -26.12
CA PHE A 154 -11.49 -3.95 -26.19
C PHE A 154 -12.38 -4.73 -27.17
N ILE A 155 -11.89 -5.00 -28.37
CA ILE A 155 -12.64 -5.78 -29.37
C ILE A 155 -12.92 -7.20 -28.89
N THR A 156 -11.93 -7.84 -28.23
CA THR A 156 -12.09 -9.18 -27.68
C THR A 156 -13.16 -9.22 -26.60
N LEU A 157 -13.16 -8.27 -25.67
CA LEU A 157 -14.14 -8.21 -24.58
C LEU A 157 -15.53 -7.85 -25.09
N ALA A 158 -15.63 -6.93 -26.04
CA ALA A 158 -16.91 -6.59 -26.69
C ALA A 158 -17.52 -7.81 -27.42
N ALA A 159 -16.68 -8.64 -28.06
CA ALA A 159 -17.13 -9.88 -28.69
C ALA A 159 -17.62 -10.94 -27.68
N LEU A 160 -17.15 -10.89 -26.43
CA LEU A 160 -17.65 -11.68 -25.30
C LEU A 160 -18.93 -11.12 -24.67
N GLY A 161 -19.45 -9.97 -25.17
CA GLY A 161 -20.68 -9.35 -24.72
C GLY A 161 -20.55 -8.39 -23.56
N TYR A 162 -19.33 -7.90 -23.25
CA TYR A 162 -19.11 -6.83 -22.30
C TYR A 162 -19.43 -5.46 -22.94
N GLN A 163 -20.10 -4.59 -22.17
CA GLN A 163 -20.40 -3.25 -22.61
C GLN A 163 -19.17 -2.33 -22.49
N PRO A 164 -19.05 -1.29 -23.34
CA PRO A 164 -17.91 -0.37 -23.30
C PRO A 164 -17.67 0.24 -21.91
N GLU A 165 -18.74 0.59 -21.19
CA GLU A 165 -18.70 1.16 -19.86
C GLU A 165 -18.17 0.17 -18.82
N GLU A 166 -18.52 -1.11 -18.93
CA GLU A 166 -17.98 -2.16 -18.05
C GLU A 166 -16.46 -2.33 -18.23
N ILE A 167 -15.97 -2.21 -19.48
CA ILE A 167 -14.55 -2.29 -19.80
C ILE A 167 -13.81 -1.05 -19.29
N GLU A 168 -14.42 0.13 -19.37
CA GLU A 168 -13.89 1.38 -18.80
C GLU A 168 -13.84 1.31 -17.26
N ASP A 169 -14.93 0.89 -16.61
CA ASP A 169 -15.04 0.76 -15.14
C ASP A 169 -14.06 -0.26 -14.57
N SER A 170 -13.68 -1.28 -15.33
CA SER A 170 -12.62 -2.22 -14.97
C SER A 170 -11.20 -1.60 -15.01
N GLY A 171 -11.06 -0.40 -15.56
CA GLY A 171 -9.79 0.29 -15.77
C GLY A 171 -8.97 -0.23 -16.95
N LEU A 172 -9.54 -1.07 -17.84
CA LEU A 172 -8.86 -1.64 -19.00
C LEU A 172 -9.01 -0.79 -20.27
N ALA A 173 -10.04 0.04 -20.36
CA ALA A 173 -10.24 0.95 -21.48
C ALA A 173 -10.22 2.41 -21.03
N ILE A 174 -9.95 3.29 -21.97
CA ILE A 174 -10.02 4.75 -21.82
C ILE A 174 -11.01 5.27 -22.85
N LYS A 175 -11.94 6.10 -22.37
CA LYS A 175 -12.92 6.77 -23.21
C LYS A 175 -12.28 7.96 -23.92
N ALA A 176 -12.30 7.95 -25.24
CA ALA A 176 -11.86 9.08 -26.05
C ALA A 176 -13.03 10.05 -26.26
N THR A 177 -12.82 11.32 -25.96
CA THR A 177 -13.77 12.40 -26.19
C THR A 177 -13.20 13.41 -27.18
N ASP A 178 -14.05 14.15 -27.89
CA ASP A 178 -13.66 15.33 -28.67
C ASP A 178 -13.66 16.58 -27.76
N ASP A 179 -13.28 17.72 -28.37
CA ASP A 179 -13.20 19.01 -27.66
C ASP A 179 -14.56 19.50 -27.15
N SER A 180 -15.68 18.93 -27.68
CA SER A 180 -17.05 19.20 -27.23
C SER A 180 -17.53 18.25 -26.13
N GLY A 181 -16.67 17.29 -25.67
CA GLY A 181 -17.03 16.27 -24.70
C GLY A 181 -17.79 15.07 -25.28
N LYS A 182 -17.98 15.00 -26.60
CA LYS A 182 -18.68 13.89 -27.25
C LYS A 182 -17.76 12.67 -27.37
N THR A 183 -18.27 11.50 -27.01
CA THR A 183 -17.53 10.23 -27.09
C THR A 183 -17.17 9.88 -28.52
N LYS A 184 -15.87 9.72 -28.81
CA LYS A 184 -15.33 9.20 -30.07
C LYS A 184 -15.15 7.68 -30.08
N GLY A 185 -15.19 7.06 -28.91
CA GLY A 185 -14.99 5.62 -28.71
C GLY A 185 -14.14 5.30 -27.51
N TRP A 186 -13.67 4.06 -27.44
CA TRP A 186 -12.78 3.56 -26.38
C TRP A 186 -11.54 2.93 -26.98
N TYR A 187 -10.43 2.98 -26.26
CA TYR A 187 -9.17 2.34 -26.61
C TYR A 187 -8.54 1.68 -25.39
N ASP A 188 -7.67 0.69 -25.64
CA ASP A 188 -7.02 -0.08 -24.58
C ASP A 188 -6.08 0.80 -23.76
N ARG A 189 -6.18 0.72 -22.44
CA ARG A 189 -5.25 1.40 -21.50
C ARG A 189 -3.83 0.84 -21.61
N PHE A 190 -3.71 -0.46 -21.72
CA PHE A 190 -2.44 -1.16 -21.78
C PHE A 190 -2.12 -1.57 -23.21
N ARG A 191 -1.01 -1.07 -23.74
CA ARG A 191 -0.54 -1.36 -25.10
C ARG A 191 0.96 -1.55 -25.10
N GLY A 192 1.47 -2.60 -25.77
CA GLY A 192 2.88 -2.93 -25.84
C GLY A 192 3.51 -3.22 -24.46
N ARG A 193 2.74 -3.87 -23.56
CA ARG A 193 3.16 -4.06 -22.16
C ARG A 193 3.07 -5.51 -21.73
N ILE A 194 4.07 -5.93 -20.96
CA ILE A 194 4.00 -7.15 -20.16
C ILE A 194 3.01 -6.89 -19.02
N MET A 195 2.02 -7.77 -18.89
CA MET A 195 0.91 -7.62 -17.96
C MET A 195 1.09 -8.50 -16.73
N PHE A 196 1.08 -7.89 -15.56
CA PHE A 196 1.11 -8.56 -14.26
C PHE A 196 -0.26 -8.41 -13.61
N PRO A 197 -1.08 -9.49 -13.53
CA PRO A 197 -2.36 -9.43 -12.84
C PRO A 197 -2.18 -9.16 -11.35
N ILE A 198 -2.90 -8.18 -10.84
CA ILE A 198 -2.98 -7.88 -9.40
C ILE A 198 -4.18 -8.63 -8.86
N ARG A 199 -3.95 -9.51 -7.88
CA ARG A 199 -4.97 -10.40 -7.32
C ARG A 199 -5.31 -10.00 -5.89
N ASN A 200 -6.58 -10.14 -5.54
CA ASN A 200 -7.05 -9.97 -4.17
C ASN A 200 -6.70 -11.19 -3.30
N VAL A 201 -7.10 -11.15 -2.02
CA VAL A 201 -6.84 -12.23 -1.05
C VAL A 201 -7.42 -13.59 -1.44
N SER A 202 -8.46 -13.63 -2.28
CA SER A 202 -9.06 -14.87 -2.79
C SER A 202 -8.41 -15.38 -4.08
N GLY A 203 -7.43 -14.66 -4.63
CA GLY A 203 -6.75 -14.99 -5.89
C GLY A 203 -7.47 -14.49 -7.14
N ALA A 204 -8.59 -13.75 -7.01
CA ALA A 204 -9.27 -13.16 -8.16
C ALA A 204 -8.50 -11.93 -8.66
N THR A 205 -8.34 -11.79 -9.98
CA THR A 205 -7.75 -10.60 -10.59
C THR A 205 -8.66 -9.38 -10.35
N VAL A 206 -8.09 -8.30 -9.84
CA VAL A 206 -8.80 -7.04 -9.56
C VAL A 206 -8.20 -5.84 -10.28
N GLY A 207 -7.05 -6.02 -10.92
CA GLY A 207 -6.37 -5.00 -11.71
C GLY A 207 -5.08 -5.53 -12.32
N TYR A 208 -4.29 -4.66 -12.89
CA TYR A 208 -3.04 -4.99 -13.56
C TYR A 208 -1.96 -3.95 -13.32
N SER A 209 -0.72 -4.40 -13.39
CA SER A 209 0.45 -3.57 -13.62
C SER A 209 1.06 -3.92 -14.98
N GLY A 210 1.23 -2.93 -15.85
CA GLY A 210 1.73 -3.12 -17.20
C GLY A 210 3.13 -2.52 -17.37
N ARG A 211 4.17 -3.35 -17.56
CA ARG A 211 5.54 -2.91 -17.86
C ARG A 211 5.73 -2.78 -19.37
N ILE A 212 6.17 -1.60 -19.84
CA ILE A 212 6.44 -1.40 -21.26
C ILE A 212 7.54 -2.35 -21.76
N LEU A 213 7.32 -2.94 -22.93
CA LEU A 213 8.37 -3.73 -23.60
C LEU A 213 9.47 -2.81 -24.10
N PRO A 214 10.75 -3.02 -23.77
CA PRO A 214 11.84 -2.09 -24.08
C PRO A 214 11.97 -1.72 -25.55
N SER A 215 11.71 -2.66 -26.46
CA SER A 215 11.73 -2.42 -27.92
C SER A 215 10.67 -1.43 -28.41
N LEU A 216 9.65 -1.16 -27.59
CA LEU A 216 8.53 -0.24 -27.90
C LEU A 216 8.65 1.10 -27.15
N VAL A 217 9.77 1.34 -26.43
CA VAL A 217 10.00 2.63 -25.77
C VAL A 217 10.38 3.66 -26.83
N ASP A 218 9.54 4.67 -26.98
CA ASP A 218 9.85 5.85 -27.79
C ASP A 218 10.52 6.91 -26.91
N PRO A 219 11.80 7.24 -27.15
CA PRO A 219 12.52 8.25 -26.37
C PRO A 219 11.91 9.67 -26.46
N SER A 220 11.10 9.93 -27.49
CA SER A 220 10.45 11.23 -27.70
C SER A 220 9.14 11.39 -26.91
N VAL A 221 8.62 10.29 -26.34
CA VAL A 221 7.36 10.26 -25.59
C VAL A 221 7.64 9.87 -24.15
N ALA A 222 7.22 10.68 -23.21
CA ALA A 222 7.27 10.34 -21.79
C ALA A 222 6.31 9.17 -21.48
N GLN A 223 6.84 7.95 -21.50
CA GLN A 223 6.09 6.73 -21.20
C GLN A 223 6.56 6.16 -19.86
N GLY A 224 5.65 6.02 -18.90
CA GLY A 224 5.95 5.36 -17.63
C GLY A 224 6.43 3.91 -17.85
N LYS A 225 7.57 3.54 -17.23
CA LYS A 225 8.09 2.16 -17.26
C LYS A 225 7.03 1.16 -16.82
N TYR A 226 6.30 1.47 -15.76
CA TYR A 226 5.12 0.75 -15.28
C TYR A 226 3.89 1.66 -15.29
N VAL A 227 2.76 1.10 -15.68
CA VAL A 227 1.44 1.71 -15.58
C VAL A 227 0.54 0.74 -14.82
N ASN A 228 -0.14 1.21 -13.80
CA ASN A 228 -1.08 0.42 -13.01
C ASN A 228 -2.53 0.74 -13.41
N THR A 229 -3.44 -0.21 -13.17
CA THR A 229 -4.87 0.05 -13.17
C THR A 229 -5.18 1.24 -12.25
N PRO A 230 -6.05 2.18 -12.65
CA PRO A 230 -6.52 3.25 -11.76
C PRO A 230 -7.33 2.69 -10.60
N GLU A 231 -7.70 3.54 -9.63
CA GLU A 231 -8.67 3.14 -8.59
C GLU A 231 -9.99 2.72 -9.25
N THR A 232 -10.51 1.56 -8.89
CA THR A 232 -11.79 1.01 -9.37
C THR A 232 -12.64 0.51 -8.20
N ALA A 233 -13.84 0.02 -8.47
CA ALA A 233 -14.67 -0.62 -7.45
C ALA A 233 -13.99 -1.84 -6.80
N LEU A 234 -13.11 -2.54 -7.54
CA LEU A 234 -12.44 -3.77 -7.10
C LEU A 234 -10.98 -3.55 -6.68
N TYR A 235 -10.32 -2.49 -7.14
CA TYR A 235 -8.90 -2.25 -6.95
C TYR A 235 -8.63 -0.95 -6.20
N HIS A 236 -8.06 -1.07 -5.02
CA HIS A 236 -7.59 0.03 -4.18
C HIS A 236 -6.11 -0.16 -3.90
N LYS A 237 -5.26 0.68 -4.50
CA LYS A 237 -3.79 0.57 -4.40
C LYS A 237 -3.29 0.48 -2.96
N SER A 238 -3.87 1.27 -2.07
CA SER A 238 -3.47 1.34 -0.66
C SER A 238 -3.83 0.11 0.17
N LYS A 239 -4.63 -0.83 -0.38
CA LYS A 239 -5.15 -2.01 0.34
C LYS A 239 -4.65 -3.33 -0.21
N ILE A 240 -3.83 -3.32 -1.28
CA ILE A 240 -3.40 -4.53 -1.97
C ILE A 240 -1.88 -4.58 -2.03
N LEU A 241 -1.33 -5.71 -1.59
CA LEU A 241 0.06 -6.09 -1.83
C LEU A 241 0.11 -7.08 -3.00
N PHE A 242 0.92 -6.80 -4.00
CA PHE A 242 1.12 -7.70 -5.14
C PHE A 242 1.73 -9.03 -4.67
N GLY A 243 1.18 -10.15 -5.12
CA GLY A 243 1.61 -11.50 -4.77
C GLY A 243 1.19 -11.99 -3.38
N TYR A 244 0.39 -11.21 -2.64
CA TYR A 244 -0.07 -11.62 -1.31
C TYR A 244 -0.88 -12.92 -1.31
N ASP A 245 -1.74 -13.13 -2.29
CA ASP A 245 -2.53 -14.34 -2.46
C ASP A 245 -1.67 -15.60 -2.56
N THR A 246 -0.50 -15.49 -3.21
CA THR A 246 0.49 -16.55 -3.36
C THR A 246 1.34 -16.71 -2.09
N ALA A 247 1.76 -15.59 -1.49
CA ALA A 247 2.70 -15.57 -0.35
C ALA A 247 2.05 -15.94 0.99
N LYS A 248 0.76 -15.68 1.20
CA LYS A 248 0.08 -15.73 2.52
C LYS A 248 0.25 -17.05 3.25
N LYS A 249 0.25 -18.19 2.53
CA LYS A 249 0.44 -19.52 3.14
C LYS A 249 1.85 -19.62 3.73
N LYS A 250 2.86 -19.26 2.94
CA LYS A 250 4.26 -19.31 3.39
C LYS A 250 4.54 -18.30 4.50
N MET A 251 3.98 -17.10 4.42
CA MET A 251 4.04 -16.09 5.49
C MET A 251 3.54 -16.65 6.83
N ALA A 252 2.40 -17.36 6.82
CA ALA A 252 1.85 -17.99 8.03
C ALA A 252 2.74 -19.10 8.59
N GLU A 253 3.43 -19.86 7.73
CA GLU A 253 4.35 -20.94 8.10
C GLU A 253 5.62 -20.38 8.75
N VAL A 254 6.29 -19.42 8.07
CA VAL A 254 7.61 -18.91 8.48
C VAL A 254 7.53 -17.68 9.39
N LYS A 255 6.33 -17.15 9.63
CA LYS A 255 6.06 -15.96 10.47
C LYS A 255 6.80 -14.70 10.05
N SER A 256 7.15 -14.62 8.78
CA SER A 256 7.83 -13.46 8.21
C SER A 256 7.39 -13.20 6.77
N VAL A 257 7.56 -11.97 6.30
CA VAL A 257 7.31 -11.55 4.92
C VAL A 257 8.51 -10.78 4.39
N VAL A 258 8.89 -11.07 3.15
CA VAL A 258 9.86 -10.25 2.41
C VAL A 258 9.07 -9.24 1.57
N VAL A 259 9.40 -7.96 1.72
CA VAL A 259 8.76 -6.86 0.99
C VAL A 259 9.77 -6.27 0.02
N VAL A 260 9.43 -6.30 -1.27
CA VAL A 260 10.22 -5.73 -2.37
C VAL A 260 9.45 -4.60 -3.07
N GLU A 261 10.10 -3.85 -3.94
CA GLU A 261 9.44 -2.73 -4.63
C GLU A 261 8.60 -3.19 -5.82
N GLY A 262 9.13 -4.06 -6.66
CA GLY A 262 8.59 -4.34 -7.97
C GLY A 262 8.06 -5.76 -8.16
N GLN A 263 7.23 -5.91 -9.22
CA GLN A 263 6.66 -7.19 -9.62
C GLN A 263 7.73 -8.19 -10.06
N MET A 264 8.78 -7.70 -10.75
CA MET A 264 9.88 -8.56 -11.21
C MET A 264 10.67 -9.12 -10.03
N ASP A 265 10.97 -8.28 -9.04
CA ASP A 265 11.71 -8.70 -7.84
C ASP A 265 10.96 -9.77 -7.08
N LEU A 266 9.64 -9.60 -6.95
CA LEU A 266 8.77 -10.60 -6.34
C LEU A 266 8.78 -11.93 -7.11
N CYS A 267 8.55 -11.88 -8.43
CA CYS A 267 8.50 -13.11 -9.24
C CYS A 267 9.83 -13.87 -9.21
N MET A 268 10.96 -13.13 -9.29
CA MET A 268 12.29 -13.71 -9.19
C MET A 268 12.57 -14.25 -7.78
N SER A 269 12.17 -13.54 -6.73
CA SER A 269 12.30 -13.98 -5.33
C SER A 269 11.52 -15.26 -5.06
N TYR A 270 10.28 -15.32 -5.53
CA TYR A 270 9.45 -16.53 -5.47
C TYR A 270 10.12 -17.70 -6.19
N GLN A 271 10.60 -17.49 -7.43
CA GLN A 271 11.31 -18.48 -8.23
C GLN A 271 12.58 -19.01 -7.54
N ALA A 272 13.28 -18.15 -6.79
CA ALA A 272 14.45 -18.55 -6.02
C ALA A 272 14.12 -19.30 -4.72
N GLY A 273 12.83 -19.51 -4.40
CA GLY A 273 12.37 -20.25 -3.21
C GLY A 273 11.98 -19.40 -2.01
N VAL A 274 12.01 -18.06 -2.13
CA VAL A 274 11.51 -17.13 -1.08
C VAL A 274 10.04 -16.83 -1.37
N GLU A 275 9.18 -17.83 -1.12
CA GLU A 275 7.75 -17.79 -1.48
C GLU A 275 6.92 -16.80 -0.64
N ASN A 276 7.43 -16.37 0.52
CA ASN A 276 6.80 -15.38 1.39
C ASN A 276 7.11 -13.93 0.98
N THR A 277 7.31 -13.67 -0.32
CA THR A 277 7.61 -12.35 -0.87
C THR A 277 6.34 -11.64 -1.37
N VAL A 278 6.21 -10.34 -1.07
CA VAL A 278 5.17 -9.44 -1.58
C VAL A 278 5.80 -8.16 -2.14
N ALA A 279 5.09 -7.43 -3.01
CA ALA A 279 5.58 -6.17 -3.54
C ALA A 279 4.59 -5.02 -3.36
N VAL A 280 5.11 -3.80 -3.13
CA VAL A 280 4.31 -2.58 -3.01
C VAL A 280 3.88 -2.00 -4.36
N SER A 281 4.53 -2.40 -5.45
CA SER A 281 4.10 -2.12 -6.84
C SER A 281 3.91 -0.64 -7.20
N GLY A 282 4.88 0.21 -6.82
CA GLY A 282 4.87 1.63 -7.17
C GLY A 282 3.90 2.48 -6.35
N THR A 283 3.52 2.01 -5.16
CA THR A 283 2.75 2.78 -4.17
C THR A 283 3.56 2.93 -2.87
N ALA A 284 3.21 3.93 -2.05
CA ALA A 284 3.74 3.98 -0.70
C ALA A 284 3.19 2.82 0.14
N PHE A 285 3.99 2.30 1.05
CA PHE A 285 3.53 1.33 2.04
C PHE A 285 2.56 1.99 3.02
N THR A 286 1.49 1.30 3.42
CA THR A 286 0.38 1.89 4.18
C THR A 286 0.08 1.12 5.47
N ASP A 287 -0.71 1.72 6.38
CA ASP A 287 -1.21 1.05 7.57
C ASP A 287 -2.09 -0.17 7.23
N GLU A 288 -2.83 -0.11 6.13
CA GLU A 288 -3.63 -1.25 5.64
C GLU A 288 -2.72 -2.44 5.27
N HIS A 289 -1.56 -2.18 4.65
CA HIS A 289 -0.57 -3.22 4.37
C HIS A 289 -0.02 -3.84 5.67
N ILE A 290 0.23 -3.03 6.71
CA ILE A 290 0.64 -3.53 8.03
C ILE A 290 -0.45 -4.43 8.62
N HIS A 291 -1.71 -4.02 8.56
CA HIS A 291 -2.83 -4.83 9.05
C HIS A 291 -2.94 -6.16 8.33
N ILE A 292 -2.71 -6.19 7.01
CA ILE A 292 -2.71 -7.43 6.23
C ILE A 292 -1.57 -8.36 6.69
N ILE A 293 -0.36 -7.83 6.84
CA ILE A 293 0.84 -8.59 7.20
C ILE A 293 0.73 -9.16 8.62
N LYS A 294 0.31 -8.34 9.59
CA LYS A 294 0.23 -8.71 11.02
C LYS A 294 -0.68 -9.90 11.32
N ARG A 295 -1.56 -10.26 10.41
CA ARG A 295 -2.43 -11.44 10.57
C ARG A 295 -1.67 -12.75 10.52
N PHE A 296 -0.58 -12.78 9.77
CA PHE A 296 0.15 -14.01 9.47
C PHE A 296 1.56 -14.00 10.04
N CYS A 297 2.18 -12.85 10.17
CA CYS A 297 3.56 -12.72 10.64
C CYS A 297 3.75 -11.46 11.49
N ASP A 298 4.79 -11.50 12.30
CA ASP A 298 5.27 -10.42 13.18
C ASP A 298 6.58 -9.81 12.68
N THR A 299 7.19 -10.40 11.66
CA THR A 299 8.48 -10.00 11.11
C THR A 299 8.36 -9.57 9.65
N VAL A 300 8.91 -8.40 9.33
CA VAL A 300 9.05 -7.87 7.97
C VAL A 300 10.51 -7.78 7.59
N ILE A 301 10.85 -8.25 6.40
CA ILE A 301 12.18 -8.19 5.82
C ILE A 301 12.09 -7.29 4.59
N LEU A 302 12.71 -6.11 4.64
CA LEU A 302 12.69 -5.14 3.55
C LEU A 302 13.89 -5.36 2.63
N SER A 303 13.63 -5.37 1.31
CA SER A 303 14.66 -5.38 0.28
C SER A 303 14.22 -4.48 -0.86
N PHE A 304 14.65 -3.23 -0.80
CA PHE A 304 14.31 -2.18 -1.74
C PHE A 304 15.52 -1.83 -2.60
N ASP A 305 15.29 -1.08 -3.67
CA ASP A 305 16.36 -0.64 -4.58
C ASP A 305 17.46 0.12 -3.83
N THR A 306 18.69 -0.02 -4.28
CA THR A 306 19.87 0.60 -3.62
C THR A 306 20.02 2.09 -3.92
N ASP A 307 19.20 2.66 -4.81
CA ASP A 307 19.23 4.07 -5.13
C ASP A 307 18.64 4.95 -4.00
N SER A 308 18.80 6.27 -4.13
CA SER A 308 18.36 7.23 -3.09
C SER A 308 16.82 7.20 -2.86
N ALA A 309 16.04 6.90 -3.88
CA ALA A 309 14.58 6.82 -3.78
C ALA A 309 14.17 5.55 -3.00
N GLY A 310 14.75 4.39 -3.34
CA GLY A 310 14.54 3.13 -2.63
C GLY A 310 15.00 3.20 -1.17
N GLN A 311 16.15 3.82 -0.89
CA GLN A 311 16.62 4.01 0.49
C GLN A 311 15.67 4.90 1.32
N ASN A 312 15.10 5.95 0.73
CA ASN A 312 14.10 6.79 1.39
C ASN A 312 12.78 6.02 1.62
N ALA A 313 12.34 5.24 0.63
CA ALA A 313 11.16 4.38 0.75
C ALA A 313 11.36 3.31 1.85
N LEU A 314 12.54 2.69 1.92
CA LEU A 314 12.91 1.72 2.96
C LEU A 314 12.81 2.34 4.35
N ARG A 315 13.41 3.52 4.57
CA ARG A 315 13.39 4.21 5.88
C ARG A 315 11.96 4.51 6.33
N LYS A 316 11.12 5.04 5.43
CA LYS A 316 9.70 5.33 5.73
C LYS A 316 8.91 4.06 6.03
N THR A 317 9.06 3.03 5.21
CA THR A 317 8.39 1.74 5.39
C THR A 317 8.80 1.08 6.71
N ALA A 318 10.09 1.09 7.03
CA ALA A 318 10.59 0.52 8.27
C ALA A 318 10.02 1.21 9.52
N LEU A 319 9.95 2.55 9.50
CA LEU A 319 9.34 3.31 10.61
C LEU A 319 7.85 2.98 10.77
N LEU A 320 7.10 2.91 9.68
CA LEU A 320 5.68 2.52 9.71
C LEU A 320 5.50 1.11 10.28
N CYS A 321 6.30 0.14 9.84
CA CYS A 321 6.24 -1.24 10.33
C CYS A 321 6.55 -1.34 11.82
N LEU A 322 7.59 -0.64 12.32
CA LEU A 322 7.95 -0.60 13.75
C LEU A 322 6.83 0.04 14.59
N LEU A 323 6.27 1.18 14.12
CA LEU A 323 5.12 1.84 14.76
C LEU A 323 3.90 0.92 14.78
N GLY A 324 3.71 0.14 13.71
CA GLY A 324 2.70 -0.91 13.64
C GLY A 324 2.98 -2.12 14.57
N GLY A 325 4.12 -2.17 15.25
CA GLY A 325 4.52 -3.26 16.16
C GLY A 325 4.98 -4.52 15.44
N LEU A 326 5.55 -4.38 14.24
CA LEU A 326 6.26 -5.43 13.52
C LEU A 326 7.75 -5.34 13.82
N ASP A 327 8.44 -6.48 13.83
CA ASP A 327 9.89 -6.56 13.88
C ASP A 327 10.46 -6.38 12.47
N VAL A 328 11.46 -5.50 12.28
CA VAL A 328 11.89 -5.06 10.94
C VAL A 328 13.35 -5.36 10.68
N TYR A 329 13.57 -6.19 9.68
CA TYR A 329 14.88 -6.53 9.15
C TYR A 329 15.07 -5.95 7.74
N VAL A 330 16.31 -5.84 7.32
CA VAL A 330 16.71 -5.35 6.00
C VAL A 330 17.68 -6.34 5.39
N VAL A 331 17.49 -6.65 4.13
CA VAL A 331 18.51 -7.27 3.27
C VAL A 331 19.40 -6.14 2.78
N ASP A 332 20.56 -5.99 3.43
CA ASP A 332 21.49 -4.88 3.19
C ASP A 332 22.64 -5.36 2.31
N ASP A 333 23.17 -4.44 1.47
CA ASP A 333 24.36 -4.65 0.63
C ASP A 333 24.31 -5.91 -0.25
N ILE A 334 23.28 -5.96 -1.11
CA ILE A 334 23.11 -7.06 -2.07
C ILE A 334 24.14 -7.05 -3.22
N GLY A 335 24.99 -6.03 -3.32
CA GLY A 335 26.03 -5.90 -4.35
C GLY A 335 25.50 -5.60 -5.76
N THR A 336 24.18 -5.57 -5.95
CA THR A 336 23.48 -5.28 -7.21
C THR A 336 22.50 -4.11 -7.01
N LYS A 337 21.87 -3.66 -8.11
CA LYS A 337 20.92 -2.56 -8.05
C LYS A 337 19.64 -2.95 -7.34
N ASP A 338 19.10 -4.10 -7.66
CA ASP A 338 17.82 -4.62 -7.17
C ASP A 338 17.89 -6.14 -6.91
N PRO A 339 16.92 -6.72 -6.18
CA PRO A 339 16.86 -8.16 -5.91
C PRO A 339 16.82 -9.02 -7.17
N ALA A 340 16.11 -8.59 -8.22
CA ALA A 340 15.96 -9.38 -9.45
C ALA A 340 17.31 -9.56 -10.17
N ASP A 341 18.16 -8.53 -10.18
CA ASP A 341 19.49 -8.62 -10.77
C ASP A 341 20.39 -9.60 -9.98
N LEU A 342 20.38 -9.56 -8.63
CA LEU A 342 21.11 -10.52 -7.79
C LEU A 342 20.62 -11.97 -8.04
N ILE A 343 19.31 -12.18 -8.10
CA ILE A 343 18.72 -13.50 -8.30
C ILE A 343 19.07 -14.06 -9.67
N LYS A 344 19.08 -13.19 -10.69
CA LYS A 344 19.50 -13.56 -12.04
C LYS A 344 20.95 -14.04 -12.09
N GLU A 345 21.83 -13.40 -11.34
CA GLU A 345 23.23 -13.80 -11.23
C GLU A 345 23.40 -15.08 -10.40
N SER A 346 22.73 -15.15 -9.23
CA SER A 346 22.82 -16.28 -8.32
C SER A 346 21.59 -16.35 -7.40
N PRO A 347 20.63 -17.26 -7.67
CA PRO A 347 19.51 -17.51 -6.75
C PRO A 347 19.97 -17.86 -5.33
N LYS A 348 21.10 -18.58 -5.20
CA LYS A 348 21.66 -18.94 -3.90
C LYS A 348 22.15 -17.71 -3.13
N ALA A 349 22.74 -16.72 -3.81
CA ALA A 349 23.18 -15.48 -3.16
C ALA A 349 22.00 -14.71 -2.57
N TRP A 350 20.84 -14.74 -3.23
CA TRP A 350 19.60 -14.16 -2.69
C TRP A 350 19.12 -14.87 -1.43
N LEU A 351 19.07 -16.20 -1.44
CA LEU A 351 18.70 -16.98 -0.25
C LEU A 351 19.64 -16.68 0.93
N ASP A 352 20.96 -16.68 0.67
CA ASP A 352 21.97 -16.35 1.66
C ASP A 352 21.82 -14.91 2.19
N ALA A 353 21.44 -13.94 1.33
CA ALA A 353 21.22 -12.55 1.70
C ALA A 353 19.97 -12.39 2.60
N VAL A 354 18.87 -13.04 2.25
CA VAL A 354 17.64 -13.05 3.06
C VAL A 354 17.88 -13.70 4.42
N ASP A 355 18.68 -14.76 4.47
CA ASP A 355 19.03 -15.43 5.73
C ASP A 355 19.94 -14.56 6.63
N LYS A 356 20.89 -13.83 6.03
CA LYS A 356 21.80 -12.90 6.71
C LYS A 356 21.20 -11.51 6.97
N LYS A 357 19.89 -11.34 6.79
CA LYS A 357 19.19 -10.08 7.10
C LYS A 357 19.60 -9.53 8.47
N ARG A 358 19.64 -8.20 8.57
CA ARG A 358 20.00 -7.51 9.83
C ARG A 358 18.84 -6.62 10.28
N HIS A 359 18.70 -6.44 11.59
CA HIS A 359 17.68 -5.52 12.10
C HIS A 359 17.92 -4.09 11.59
N VAL A 360 16.85 -3.36 11.24
CA VAL A 360 16.94 -2.03 10.62
C VAL A 360 17.79 -1.06 11.44
N VAL A 361 17.70 -1.09 12.76
CA VAL A 361 18.51 -0.24 13.66
C VAL A 361 20.01 -0.48 13.46
N GLU A 362 20.42 -1.74 13.31
CA GLU A 362 21.83 -2.08 13.10
C GLU A 362 22.33 -1.65 11.72
N VAL A 363 21.48 -1.76 10.71
CA VAL A 363 21.79 -1.31 9.34
C VAL A 363 21.95 0.21 9.32
N MET A 364 20.99 0.97 9.86
CA MET A 364 21.08 2.42 9.94
C MET A 364 22.30 2.90 10.72
N LEU A 365 22.61 2.24 11.85
CA LEU A 365 23.81 2.53 12.61
C LEU A 365 25.08 2.27 11.79
N SER A 366 25.12 1.17 11.04
CA SER A 366 26.28 0.82 10.20
C SER A 366 26.52 1.85 9.09
N HIS A 367 25.45 2.38 8.48
CA HIS A 367 25.55 3.44 7.47
C HIS A 367 26.14 4.71 8.09
N VAL A 368 25.63 5.17 9.24
CA VAL A 368 26.17 6.35 9.93
C VAL A 368 27.63 6.14 10.32
N MET A 369 27.99 4.96 10.83
CA MET A 369 29.38 4.64 11.22
C MET A 369 30.36 4.60 10.05
N LYS A 370 29.89 4.18 8.86
CA LYS A 370 30.69 4.12 7.62
C LYS A 370 30.90 5.51 7.01
N ASP A 371 29.84 6.33 7.02
CA ASP A 371 29.82 7.59 6.27
C ASP A 371 30.40 8.78 7.07
N GLU A 372 30.45 8.70 8.42
CA GLU A 372 30.89 9.80 9.27
C GLU A 372 32.01 9.37 10.22
N THR A 373 33.17 10.00 10.06
CA THR A 373 34.37 9.72 10.86
C THR A 373 34.51 10.62 12.09
N ASP A 374 33.95 11.84 12.06
CA ASP A 374 33.94 12.77 13.19
C ASP A 374 32.98 12.27 14.28
N GLU A 375 33.49 12.00 15.48
CA GLU A 375 32.70 11.41 16.59
C GLU A 375 31.52 12.29 17.01
N ARG A 376 31.70 13.62 17.05
CA ARG A 376 30.64 14.54 17.45
C ARG A 376 29.52 14.59 16.39
N LYS A 377 29.88 14.71 15.12
CA LYS A 377 28.91 14.68 14.01
C LYS A 377 28.22 13.33 13.91
N ARG A 378 28.95 12.26 14.13
CA ARG A 378 28.41 10.89 14.21
C ARG A 378 27.34 10.79 15.29
N GLY A 379 27.60 11.31 16.50
CA GLY A 379 26.60 11.38 17.57
C GLY A 379 25.34 12.13 17.14
N GLN A 380 25.48 13.28 16.49
CA GLN A 380 24.34 14.05 15.97
C GLN A 380 23.55 13.27 14.89
N ARG A 381 24.23 12.60 13.98
CA ARG A 381 23.58 11.75 12.96
C ARG A 381 22.89 10.53 13.58
N ILE A 382 23.44 9.92 14.62
CA ILE A 382 22.78 8.81 15.33
C ILE A 382 21.45 9.29 15.93
N VAL A 383 21.43 10.47 16.55
CA VAL A 383 20.20 11.06 17.10
C VAL A 383 19.17 11.31 15.98
N ALA A 384 19.60 11.82 14.84
CA ALA A 384 18.71 12.18 13.74
C ALA A 384 18.25 10.96 12.88
N GLU A 385 19.14 10.00 12.65
CA GLU A 385 18.93 8.94 11.65
C GLU A 385 18.68 7.55 12.26
N VAL A 386 19.10 7.28 13.51
CA VAL A 386 19.00 5.94 14.15
C VAL A 386 17.98 5.94 15.29
N LEU A 387 18.01 6.92 16.21
CA LEU A 387 17.10 6.96 17.34
C LEU A 387 15.60 6.99 16.96
N PRO A 388 15.16 7.58 15.83
CA PRO A 388 13.76 7.49 15.42
C PRO A 388 13.24 6.05 15.27
N PHE A 389 14.06 5.12 14.77
CA PHE A 389 13.70 3.70 14.67
C PHE A 389 13.55 3.07 16.06
N ILE A 390 14.44 3.38 17.00
CA ILE A 390 14.33 2.86 18.37
C ILE A 390 13.09 3.41 19.08
N ARG A 391 12.73 4.68 18.86
CA ARG A 391 11.48 5.26 19.38
C ARG A 391 10.25 4.54 18.87
N ALA A 392 10.27 4.12 17.60
CA ALA A 392 9.18 3.40 16.96
C ALA A 392 9.00 1.98 17.49
N ILE A 393 10.02 1.35 18.08
CA ILE A 393 9.93 0.02 18.70
C ILE A 393 9.00 0.09 19.92
N GLN A 394 7.98 -0.76 19.96
CA GLN A 394 7.01 -0.75 21.06
C GLN A 394 7.53 -1.38 22.35
N SER A 395 8.39 -2.40 22.24
CA SER A 395 8.97 -3.14 23.38
C SER A 395 10.05 -2.32 24.10
N PRO A 396 9.88 -1.98 25.40
CA PRO A 396 10.93 -1.32 26.17
C PRO A 396 12.23 -2.14 26.29
N ILE A 397 12.11 -3.46 26.30
CA ILE A 397 13.26 -4.39 26.41
C ILE A 397 14.09 -4.30 25.12
N ASP A 398 13.43 -4.31 23.95
CA ASP A 398 14.13 -4.24 22.67
C ASP A 398 14.73 -2.85 22.46
N ARG A 399 14.08 -1.79 22.92
CA ARG A 399 14.66 -0.44 22.94
C ARG A 399 15.95 -0.39 23.77
N ALA A 400 15.94 -0.96 24.97
CA ALA A 400 17.12 -1.02 25.82
C ALA A 400 18.23 -1.86 25.18
N HIS A 401 17.89 -2.97 24.52
CA HIS A 401 18.85 -3.78 23.77
C HIS A 401 19.59 -2.96 22.71
N PHE A 402 18.85 -2.24 21.86
CA PHE A 402 19.46 -1.45 20.78
C PHE A 402 20.24 -0.23 21.30
N ILE A 403 19.81 0.40 22.39
CA ILE A 403 20.60 1.43 23.06
C ILE A 403 21.96 0.88 23.52
N LYS A 404 21.97 -0.31 24.10
CA LYS A 404 23.23 -0.99 24.50
C LYS A 404 24.10 -1.31 23.28
N VAL A 405 23.51 -1.77 22.17
CA VAL A 405 24.25 -2.03 20.91
C VAL A 405 24.91 -0.74 20.39
N ILE A 406 24.17 0.39 20.38
CA ILE A 406 24.72 1.69 19.94
C ILE A 406 25.84 2.11 20.89
N SER A 407 25.61 2.10 22.19
CA SER A 407 26.62 2.48 23.21
C SER A 407 27.91 1.67 23.04
N GLY A 408 27.79 0.35 22.86
CA GLY A 408 28.96 -0.53 22.68
C GLY A 408 29.77 -0.24 21.40
N LYS A 409 29.14 0.22 20.33
CA LYS A 409 29.80 0.53 19.05
C LYS A 409 30.31 1.97 18.95
N THR A 410 29.75 2.90 19.72
CA THR A 410 30.02 4.34 19.58
C THR A 410 30.69 4.96 20.79
N HIS A 411 30.76 4.20 21.92
CA HIS A 411 31.23 4.66 23.24
C HIS A 411 30.40 5.83 23.83
N ILE A 412 29.23 6.15 23.27
CA ILE A 412 28.29 7.11 23.86
C ILE A 412 27.62 6.42 25.05
N PRO A 413 27.58 7.02 26.26
CA PRO A 413 26.93 6.42 27.40
C PRO A 413 25.46 6.09 27.18
N GLU A 414 24.98 4.94 27.63
CA GLU A 414 23.56 4.53 27.50
C GLU A 414 22.62 5.57 28.12
N SER A 415 23.01 6.20 29.24
CA SER A 415 22.22 7.27 29.87
C SER A 415 22.00 8.47 28.98
N THR A 416 23.02 8.90 28.22
CA THR A 416 22.94 10.00 27.27
C THR A 416 22.02 9.63 26.10
N LEU A 417 22.15 8.42 25.56
CA LEU A 417 21.27 7.94 24.48
C LEU A 417 19.81 7.83 24.94
N MET A 418 19.58 7.36 26.17
CA MET A 418 18.24 7.30 26.77
C MET A 418 17.64 8.70 26.99
N GLU A 419 18.46 9.67 27.42
CA GLU A 419 18.02 11.07 27.57
C GLU A 419 17.59 11.66 26.23
N GLU A 420 18.38 11.49 25.16
CA GLU A 420 18.03 11.91 23.80
C GLU A 420 16.82 11.16 23.24
N LEU A 421 16.69 9.86 23.53
CA LEU A 421 15.52 9.09 23.18
C LEU A 421 14.24 9.68 23.78
N ASN A 422 14.30 10.09 25.05
CA ASN A 422 13.16 10.65 25.80
C ASN A 422 12.85 12.11 25.42
N ARG A 423 13.87 12.92 25.12
CA ARG A 423 13.68 14.32 24.64
C ARG A 423 12.86 14.39 23.35
N GLY A 424 13.01 13.42 22.47
CA GLY A 424 12.31 13.39 21.17
C GLY A 424 10.85 12.93 21.23
N VAL A 425 10.32 12.52 22.37
CA VAL A 425 8.94 12.01 22.48
C VAL A 425 7.89 13.08 22.18
N ILE A 426 8.22 14.38 22.34
CA ILE A 426 7.29 15.48 22.10
C ILE A 426 7.24 15.88 20.61
N ALA A 427 8.34 15.77 19.86
CA ALA A 427 8.41 16.25 18.48
C ALA A 427 7.99 15.20 17.42
N VAL A 428 8.39 13.94 17.59
CA VAL A 428 8.20 12.91 16.54
C VAL A 428 6.76 12.37 16.51
N VAL A 429 6.03 12.40 17.66
CA VAL A 429 4.62 11.97 17.69
C VAL A 429 3.71 13.00 17.01
N GLU A 430 4.10 14.27 16.99
CA GLU A 430 3.37 15.30 16.24
C GLU A 430 3.77 15.33 14.76
N GLU A 431 5.05 15.22 14.40
CA GLU A 431 5.48 15.22 13.00
C GLU A 431 5.11 13.94 12.23
N THR A 432 5.30 12.75 12.82
CA THR A 432 4.92 11.50 12.12
C THR A 432 3.42 11.25 12.12
N LYS A 433 2.67 11.64 13.14
CA LYS A 433 1.21 11.60 13.08
C LYS A 433 0.63 12.68 12.16
N THR A 434 1.30 13.82 11.98
CA THR A 434 0.87 14.88 11.06
C THR A 434 1.22 14.56 9.60
N GLU A 435 2.26 13.76 9.34
CA GLU A 435 2.57 13.24 7.98
C GLU A 435 1.78 11.97 7.63
N ILE A 436 1.40 11.15 8.62
CA ILE A 436 0.60 9.92 8.43
C ILE A 436 -0.90 10.22 8.33
N ILE A 437 -1.40 11.28 8.94
CA ILE A 437 -2.70 11.83 8.54
C ILE A 437 -2.43 12.64 7.28
N ASN A 438 -2.61 12.01 6.14
CA ASN A 438 -2.53 12.55 4.78
C ASN A 438 -3.39 13.83 4.58
N LEU A 439 -3.07 14.89 5.29
CA LEU A 439 -3.36 16.24 4.83
C LEU A 439 -2.23 16.57 3.87
N PRO A 440 -2.53 16.81 2.60
CA PRO A 440 -1.52 17.27 1.64
C PRO A 440 -0.83 18.47 2.26
N SER A 441 0.49 18.56 2.18
CA SER A 441 1.19 19.78 2.65
C SER A 441 0.60 20.97 1.91
N LYS A 442 0.56 22.13 2.56
CA LYS A 442 0.08 23.39 1.95
C LYS A 442 0.70 23.59 0.56
N GLU A 443 1.99 23.32 0.45
CA GLU A 443 2.74 23.39 -0.79
C GLU A 443 2.21 22.43 -1.86
N ARG A 444 1.90 21.19 -1.50
CA ARG A 444 1.32 20.19 -2.41
C ARG A 444 -0.07 20.60 -2.86
N LEU A 445 -0.94 21.04 -1.95
CA LEU A 445 -2.28 21.50 -2.32
C LEU A 445 -2.21 22.75 -3.19
N THR A 446 -1.31 23.68 -2.89
CA THR A 446 -1.08 24.87 -3.72
C THR A 446 -0.68 24.48 -5.13
N ARG A 447 0.26 23.55 -5.28
CA ARG A 447 0.73 23.04 -6.56
C ARG A 447 -0.38 22.32 -7.33
N GLU A 448 -1.14 21.45 -6.67
CA GLU A 448 -2.30 20.77 -7.26
C GLU A 448 -3.39 21.76 -7.72
N ILE A 449 -3.68 22.80 -6.93
CA ILE A 449 -4.66 23.85 -7.29
C ILE A 449 -4.19 24.64 -8.50
N ILE A 450 -2.94 25.09 -8.54
CA ILE A 450 -2.39 25.87 -9.64
C ILE A 450 -2.36 25.03 -10.91
N ALA A 451 -1.85 23.79 -10.84
CA ALA A 451 -1.78 22.87 -11.97
C ALA A 451 -3.18 22.55 -12.51
N PHE A 452 -4.15 22.26 -11.63
CA PHE A 452 -5.54 22.00 -12.05
C PHE A 452 -6.21 23.24 -12.66
N SER A 453 -5.99 24.42 -12.09
CA SER A 453 -6.56 25.68 -12.61
C SER A 453 -6.02 25.98 -14.00
N THR A 454 -4.75 25.68 -14.27
CA THR A 454 -4.12 25.80 -15.59
C THR A 454 -4.71 24.80 -16.57
N LEU A 455 -4.81 23.52 -16.16
CA LEU A 455 -5.34 22.42 -16.98
C LEU A 455 -6.82 22.63 -17.36
N ALA A 456 -7.63 23.12 -16.40
CA ALA A 456 -9.07 23.33 -16.58
C ALA A 456 -9.41 24.71 -17.13
N ASN A 457 -8.42 25.53 -17.47
CA ASN A 457 -8.56 26.93 -17.90
C ASN A 457 -9.39 27.80 -16.92
N LYS A 458 -9.22 27.56 -15.60
CA LYS A 458 -9.95 28.23 -14.50
C LYS A 458 -9.13 29.28 -13.76
N LEU A 459 -8.07 29.81 -14.38
CA LEU A 459 -7.16 30.80 -13.77
C LEU A 459 -7.85 32.12 -13.33
N THR A 460 -9.01 32.40 -13.88
CA THR A 460 -9.83 33.60 -13.58
C THR A 460 -10.95 33.35 -12.57
N ASP A 461 -11.05 32.14 -12.00
CA ASP A 461 -12.10 31.77 -11.05
C ASP A 461 -12.00 32.63 -9.77
N GLU A 462 -13.11 33.22 -9.34
CA GLU A 462 -13.17 34.04 -8.11
C GLU A 462 -12.78 33.26 -6.87
N SER A 463 -12.97 31.94 -6.88
CA SER A 463 -12.56 31.05 -5.80
C SER A 463 -11.04 31.08 -5.55
N LEU A 464 -10.23 31.25 -6.61
CA LEU A 464 -8.77 31.33 -6.51
C LEU A 464 -8.30 32.66 -5.96
N LYS A 465 -8.99 33.76 -6.31
CA LYS A 465 -8.66 35.10 -5.79
C LYS A 465 -8.79 35.17 -4.27
N SER A 466 -9.73 34.39 -3.72
CA SER A 466 -9.94 34.33 -2.25
C SER A 466 -8.85 33.58 -1.49
N LEU A 467 -7.96 32.82 -2.20
CA LEU A 467 -6.91 32.01 -1.58
C LEU A 467 -5.56 32.72 -1.53
N SER A 468 -5.42 33.89 -2.17
CA SER A 468 -4.16 34.69 -2.23
C SER A 468 -2.94 33.87 -2.69
N LEU A 469 -3.12 32.95 -3.68
CA LEU A 469 -2.06 32.09 -4.19
C LEU A 469 -1.19 32.86 -5.19
N ASP A 470 0.15 32.68 -5.07
CA ASP A 470 1.09 33.11 -6.10
C ASP A 470 1.11 32.06 -7.23
N MET A 471 0.54 32.41 -8.38
CA MET A 471 0.44 31.54 -9.55
C MET A 471 1.80 31.23 -10.18
N ASN A 472 2.83 32.00 -9.88
CA ASN A 472 4.21 31.80 -10.37
C ASN A 472 5.13 31.15 -9.35
N GLN A 473 4.59 30.63 -8.26
CA GLN A 473 5.35 30.04 -7.15
C GLN A 473 6.18 28.82 -7.55
N PHE A 474 5.74 28.09 -8.58
CA PHE A 474 6.42 26.87 -9.03
C PHE A 474 6.97 26.99 -10.45
N PRO A 475 8.15 26.38 -10.73
CA PRO A 475 8.67 26.24 -12.08
C PRO A 475 7.69 25.52 -13.02
N GLU A 476 7.64 25.96 -14.27
CA GLU A 476 6.71 25.41 -15.28
C GLU A 476 6.85 23.88 -15.45
N ALA A 477 8.07 23.33 -15.41
CA ALA A 477 8.32 21.90 -15.49
C ALA A 477 7.65 21.10 -14.35
N ILE A 478 7.63 21.65 -13.11
CA ILE A 478 6.96 21.02 -11.96
C ILE A 478 5.44 21.08 -12.13
N LEU A 479 4.90 22.17 -12.63
CA LEU A 479 3.47 22.31 -12.89
C LEU A 479 3.00 21.37 -14.02
N GLN A 480 3.80 21.21 -15.07
CA GLN A 480 3.49 20.27 -16.15
C GLN A 480 3.48 18.81 -15.65
N GLU A 481 4.43 18.42 -14.81
CA GLU A 481 4.44 17.10 -14.19
C GLU A 481 3.19 16.87 -13.32
N GLU A 482 2.77 17.87 -12.55
CA GLU A 482 1.58 17.79 -11.71
C GLU A 482 0.29 17.77 -12.55
N MET A 483 0.22 18.56 -13.63
CA MET A 483 -0.89 18.54 -14.58
C MET A 483 -1.07 17.14 -15.19
N PHE A 484 0.03 16.50 -15.58
CA PHE A 484 0.02 15.13 -16.10
C PHE A 484 -0.51 14.11 -15.07
N LYS A 485 -0.07 14.23 -13.81
CA LYS A 485 -0.59 13.41 -12.69
C LYS A 485 -2.08 13.64 -12.44
N LEU A 486 -2.55 14.88 -12.60
CA LEU A 486 -3.95 15.26 -12.42
C LEU A 486 -4.84 14.76 -13.56
N GLU A 487 -4.35 14.75 -14.79
CA GLU A 487 -5.07 14.14 -15.93
C GLU A 487 -5.33 12.64 -15.71
N GLU A 488 -4.36 11.93 -15.09
CA GLU A 488 -4.54 10.53 -14.71
C GLU A 488 -5.47 10.34 -13.49
N LYS A 489 -5.46 11.31 -12.56
CA LYS A 489 -6.15 11.20 -11.26
C LYS A 489 -7.61 11.63 -11.32
N VAL A 490 -7.94 12.62 -12.14
CA VAL A 490 -9.28 13.22 -12.20
C VAL A 490 -10.13 12.56 -13.29
N ILE A 491 -10.64 11.39 -12.94
CA ILE A 491 -11.65 10.68 -13.77
C ILE A 491 -13.02 11.01 -13.17
N GLY A 492 -13.83 11.83 -13.85
CA GLY A 492 -15.18 12.19 -13.41
C GLY A 492 -15.46 13.69 -13.37
N ASP A 493 -16.28 14.11 -12.41
CA ASP A 493 -16.70 15.52 -12.27
C ASP A 493 -15.52 16.41 -11.82
N LYS A 494 -14.92 17.08 -12.81
CA LYS A 494 -13.77 17.98 -12.62
C LYS A 494 -14.11 19.17 -11.71
N ASP A 495 -15.35 19.66 -11.75
CA ASP A 495 -15.77 20.78 -10.93
C ASP A 495 -15.92 20.38 -9.46
N LYS A 496 -16.44 19.20 -9.21
CA LYS A 496 -16.51 18.62 -7.87
C LYS A 496 -15.11 18.42 -7.29
N TYR A 497 -14.19 17.82 -8.05
CA TYR A 497 -12.81 17.63 -7.61
C TYR A 497 -12.13 18.95 -7.26
N PHE A 498 -12.28 19.96 -8.10
CA PHE A 498 -11.70 21.29 -7.86
C PHE A 498 -12.26 21.96 -6.59
N ASN A 499 -13.57 21.88 -6.39
CA ASN A 499 -14.22 22.41 -5.21
C ASN A 499 -13.78 21.69 -3.92
N ASP A 500 -13.63 20.36 -3.96
CA ASP A 500 -13.13 19.56 -2.84
C ASP A 500 -11.66 19.92 -2.51
N LEU A 501 -10.83 20.16 -3.53
CA LEU A 501 -9.45 20.59 -3.38
C LEU A 501 -9.35 21.97 -2.70
N ILE A 502 -10.16 22.93 -3.16
CA ILE A 502 -10.24 24.28 -2.56
C ILE A 502 -10.76 24.19 -1.12
N ALA A 503 -11.78 23.38 -0.85
CA ALA A 503 -12.33 23.19 0.49
C ALA A 503 -11.27 22.60 1.45
N THR A 504 -10.49 21.63 0.96
CA THR A 504 -9.40 21.02 1.73
C THR A 504 -8.29 22.04 2.04
N TYR A 505 -7.91 22.87 1.07
CA TYR A 505 -6.94 23.93 1.25
C TYR A 505 -7.41 24.97 2.28
N LYS A 506 -8.66 25.44 2.19
CA LYS A 506 -9.25 26.37 3.16
C LYS A 506 -9.25 25.81 4.59
N LYS A 507 -9.58 24.53 4.75
CA LYS A 507 -9.51 23.85 6.06
C LYS A 507 -8.09 23.82 6.62
N LEU A 508 -7.09 23.60 5.75
CA LEU A 508 -5.69 23.58 6.16
C LEU A 508 -5.21 24.96 6.62
N ILE A 509 -5.52 26.02 5.85
CA ILE A 509 -5.17 27.40 6.21
C ILE A 509 -5.83 27.78 7.55
N HIS A 510 -7.12 27.52 7.70
CA HIS A 510 -7.83 27.78 8.95
C HIS A 510 -7.18 27.08 10.15
N LYS A 511 -6.75 25.83 9.98
CA LYS A 511 -6.04 25.08 11.02
C LYS A 511 -4.67 25.68 11.37
N GLU A 512 -3.89 26.12 10.36
CA GLU A 512 -2.60 26.79 10.56
C GLU A 512 -2.77 28.13 11.32
N GLU A 513 -3.78 28.91 10.96
CA GLU A 513 -4.12 30.16 11.61
C GLU A 513 -4.52 29.96 13.07
N MET A 514 -5.35 28.94 13.35
CA MET A 514 -5.75 28.59 14.72
C MET A 514 -4.56 28.15 15.58
N ILE A 515 -3.63 27.34 15.01
CA ILE A 515 -2.39 26.95 15.71
C ILE A 515 -1.53 28.18 16.02
N THR A 516 -1.44 29.10 15.07
CA THR A 516 -0.66 30.34 15.23
C THR A 516 -1.25 31.23 16.32
N LEU A 517 -2.57 31.38 16.36
CA LEU A 517 -3.28 32.12 17.41
C LEU A 517 -3.13 31.45 18.79
N GLN A 518 -3.19 30.14 18.86
CA GLN A 518 -2.93 29.40 20.11
C GLN A 518 -1.48 29.54 20.60
N LYS A 519 -0.49 29.62 19.69
CA LYS A 519 0.90 29.90 20.05
C LYS A 519 1.05 31.32 20.60
N LYS A 520 0.43 32.32 19.95
CA LYS A 520 0.41 33.73 20.45
C LYS A 520 -0.24 33.83 21.82
N LEU A 521 -1.25 33.03 22.13
CA LEU A 521 -1.91 33.02 23.45
C LEU A 521 -0.97 32.54 24.56
N ASN A 522 0.02 31.69 24.23
CA ASN A 522 0.98 31.14 25.19
C ASN A 522 2.29 31.95 25.30
N GLU A 523 2.45 33.04 24.56
CA GLU A 523 3.62 33.93 24.67
C GLU A 523 3.53 34.85 25.90
N GLU A 524 4.64 34.97 26.63
CA GLU A 524 4.72 35.89 27.77
C GLU A 524 4.55 37.34 27.31
N GLY A 525 3.49 38.03 27.81
CA GLY A 525 3.16 39.42 27.46
C GLY A 525 2.07 39.56 26.38
N ALA A 526 1.47 38.47 25.93
CA ALA A 526 0.35 38.54 24.97
C ALA A 526 -0.90 39.18 25.60
N ASP A 527 -1.61 39.99 24.82
CA ASP A 527 -2.95 40.45 25.18
C ASP A 527 -3.95 39.30 25.01
N HIS A 528 -4.14 38.52 26.09
CA HIS A 528 -4.98 37.33 26.10
C HIS A 528 -6.43 37.60 25.68
N GLU A 529 -6.97 38.79 25.98
CA GLU A 529 -8.36 39.14 25.65
C GLU A 529 -8.51 39.39 24.14
N ALA A 530 -7.55 40.09 23.54
CA ALA A 530 -7.51 40.34 22.10
C ALA A 530 -7.30 39.06 21.31
N VAL A 531 -6.36 38.18 21.72
CA VAL A 531 -6.07 36.89 21.06
C VAL A 531 -7.25 35.93 21.19
N MET A 532 -7.92 35.85 22.34
CA MET A 532 -9.12 35.03 22.53
C MET A 532 -10.29 35.52 21.67
N LYS A 533 -10.41 36.81 21.45
CA LYS A 533 -11.41 37.34 20.52
C LYS A 533 -11.13 36.96 19.10
N GLU A 534 -9.87 37.03 18.64
CA GLU A 534 -9.45 36.56 17.31
C GLU A 534 -9.71 35.04 17.14
N ILE A 535 -9.39 34.21 18.14
CA ILE A 535 -9.67 32.76 18.13
C ILE A 535 -11.17 32.52 17.97
N ASN A 536 -12.03 33.21 18.72
CA ASN A 536 -13.47 33.04 18.64
C ASN A 536 -14.04 33.49 17.28
N ASP A 537 -13.52 34.57 16.72
CA ASP A 537 -13.95 35.06 15.40
C ASP A 537 -13.48 34.15 14.27
N HIS A 538 -12.29 33.57 14.37
CA HIS A 538 -11.81 32.53 13.44
C HIS A 538 -12.60 31.23 13.58
N ALA A 539 -12.91 30.78 14.79
CA ALA A 539 -13.72 29.58 15.00
C ALA A 539 -15.12 29.68 14.39
N LYS A 540 -15.70 30.88 14.34
CA LYS A 540 -17.00 31.15 13.68
C LYS A 540 -16.93 31.15 12.15
N LYS A 541 -15.76 31.43 11.55
CA LYS A 541 -15.55 31.45 10.10
C LYS A 541 -15.23 30.08 9.49
N GLY A 542 -14.92 29.08 10.31
CA GLY A 542 -14.48 27.76 9.90
C GLY A 542 -15.58 26.70 9.81
N ILE A 543 -16.87 27.09 9.79
CA ILE A 543 -18.03 26.19 9.62
C ILE A 543 -18.43 26.11 8.15
#